data_636925b4909193c20397decd873fa9ba
#
_entry.id   636925b4909193c20397decd873fa9ba
#
_cell.length_a   1.000
_cell.length_b   1.000
_cell.length_c   1.000
_cell.angle_alpha   90.00
_cell.angle_beta   90.00
_cell.angle_gamma   90.00
#
_symmetry.space_group_name_H-M   'P 1'
#
loop_
_entity.id
_entity.type
_entity.pdbx_description
1 polymer ?
#
loop_
_entity_poly.entity_id
_entity_poly.type
_entity_poly.pdbx_seq_one_letter_code
_entity_poly.pdbx_strand_id
1 'polypeptide(L)'
;MAIIKFQKKEDMVFTDLGNGIFRAEMLPGMVEGVHTWKCQVKAGTVVTLETFADQTQIYYFTNGEGFVVTPKKAFNIEEPSLFIPNMDKDVNVLHAVTDMEFLQLTCVMLPEDYEQFGHWHIALPRFCPLNDCIQYIEGFRPEGIKAYSILDTHFLTRMTMGAIIGKGPNKAEPHSHDNLYQWYYGMPDTKFVYRAAGEKIELHEGDWAFIPTDIEHAIEIKEGENVNYVWFEIELTKAELEAKK
;
A
#
# COMPACT_ATOMS: atom_id res chain seq x y z
N MET A 1 -25.14 -5.16 -3.58
CA MET A 1 -24.09 -4.12 -3.52
C MET A 1 -22.81 -4.80 -4.01
N ALA A 2 -21.98 -4.13 -4.84
CA ALA A 2 -20.75 -4.73 -5.36
C ALA A 2 -19.79 -5.08 -4.20
N ILE A 3 -19.19 -6.26 -4.25
CA ILE A 3 -18.23 -6.76 -3.26
C ILE A 3 -16.88 -6.10 -3.49
N ILE A 4 -16.40 -6.11 -4.74
CA ILE A 4 -15.19 -5.36 -5.09
C ILE A 4 -15.53 -3.87 -5.06
N LYS A 5 -14.89 -3.11 -4.17
CA LYS A 5 -14.92 -1.65 -4.25
C LYS A 5 -13.78 -1.22 -5.16
N PHE A 6 -14.08 -0.37 -6.13
CA PHE A 6 -13.15 -0.02 -7.19
C PHE A 6 -13.24 1.46 -7.51
N GLN A 7 -12.09 2.10 -7.60
CA GLN A 7 -11.94 3.49 -8.00
C GLN A 7 -10.87 3.57 -9.09
N LYS A 8 -11.27 4.07 -10.25
CA LYS A 8 -10.34 4.27 -11.35
C LYS A 8 -9.46 5.49 -11.14
N LYS A 9 -8.31 5.49 -11.76
CA LYS A 9 -7.37 6.63 -11.75
C LYS A 9 -8.05 7.94 -12.18
N GLU A 10 -8.86 7.89 -13.24
CA GLU A 10 -9.58 9.05 -13.78
C GLU A 10 -10.69 9.58 -12.88
N ASP A 11 -11.20 8.78 -11.95
CA ASP A 11 -12.25 9.17 -11.00
C ASP A 11 -11.70 9.80 -9.71
N MET A 12 -10.37 9.88 -9.57
CA MET A 12 -9.73 10.48 -8.40
C MET A 12 -9.83 12.00 -8.44
N VAL A 13 -10.35 12.59 -7.39
CA VAL A 13 -10.46 14.05 -7.24
C VAL A 13 -9.35 14.53 -6.34
N PHE A 14 -8.35 15.18 -6.94
CA PHE A 14 -7.22 15.75 -6.21
C PHE A 14 -7.57 17.12 -5.65
N THR A 15 -7.27 17.31 -4.38
CA THR A 15 -7.29 18.61 -3.69
C THR A 15 -5.90 19.20 -3.77
N ASP A 16 -5.80 20.47 -4.20
CA ASP A 16 -4.56 21.25 -4.14
C ASP A 16 -4.33 21.70 -2.68
N LEU A 17 -3.24 21.21 -2.09
CA LEU A 17 -2.83 21.57 -0.72
C LEU A 17 -1.89 22.78 -0.69
N GLY A 18 -1.60 23.37 -1.86
CA GLY A 18 -0.64 24.44 -2.04
C GLY A 18 0.80 23.95 -2.25
N ASN A 19 1.65 24.83 -2.68
CA ASN A 19 3.09 24.59 -2.88
C ASN A 19 3.43 23.39 -3.78
N GLY A 20 2.56 23.06 -4.76
CA GLY A 20 2.81 21.95 -5.68
C GLY A 20 2.49 20.55 -5.12
N ILE A 21 1.68 20.48 -4.07
CA ILE A 21 1.23 19.23 -3.45
C ILE A 21 -0.26 19.04 -3.75
N PHE A 22 -0.62 17.86 -4.23
CA PHE A 22 -1.99 17.45 -4.50
C PHE A 22 -2.28 16.13 -3.81
N ARG A 23 -3.49 15.96 -3.25
CA ARG A 23 -3.89 14.74 -2.55
C ARG A 23 -5.32 14.33 -2.88
N ALA A 24 -5.53 13.05 -3.14
CA ALA A 24 -6.86 12.44 -3.29
C ALA A 24 -7.02 11.31 -2.28
N GLU A 25 -8.14 11.27 -1.56
CA GLU A 25 -8.48 10.10 -0.74
C GLU A 25 -9.07 9.02 -1.64
N MET A 26 -8.59 7.80 -1.48
CA MET A 26 -8.98 6.65 -2.28
C MET A 26 -9.88 5.72 -1.46
N LEU A 27 -11.05 5.35 -2.00
CA LEU A 27 -12.01 4.45 -1.36
C LEU A 27 -12.22 4.79 0.15
N PRO A 28 -12.68 6.01 0.49
CA PRO A 28 -12.81 6.42 1.88
C PRO A 28 -13.83 5.57 2.64
N GLY A 29 -13.55 5.32 3.93
CA GLY A 29 -14.48 4.66 4.85
C GLY A 29 -14.64 3.15 4.63
N MET A 30 -13.72 2.47 3.95
CA MET A 30 -13.77 1.02 3.77
C MET A 30 -13.56 0.27 5.10
N VAL A 31 -12.64 0.77 5.94
CA VAL A 31 -12.39 0.26 7.29
C VAL A 31 -12.26 1.45 8.22
N GLU A 32 -12.87 1.36 9.40
CA GLU A 32 -12.84 2.44 10.39
C GLU A 32 -11.40 2.73 10.86
N GLY A 33 -11.04 4.00 10.90
CA GLY A 33 -9.70 4.44 11.32
C GLY A 33 -8.59 4.18 10.30
N VAL A 34 -8.91 3.65 9.11
CA VAL A 34 -7.95 3.45 8.01
C VAL A 34 -8.19 4.48 6.92
N HIS A 35 -7.13 5.18 6.52
CA HIS A 35 -7.17 6.13 5.42
C HIS A 35 -6.12 5.79 4.38
N THR A 36 -6.49 5.94 3.12
CA THR A 36 -5.63 5.69 1.97
C THR A 36 -5.66 6.90 1.05
N TRP A 37 -4.51 7.53 0.82
CA TRP A 37 -4.38 8.68 -0.07
C TRP A 37 -3.36 8.43 -1.16
N LYS A 38 -3.66 8.97 -2.35
CA LYS A 38 -2.68 9.18 -3.40
C LYS A 38 -2.23 10.64 -3.36
N CYS A 39 -0.92 10.84 -3.31
CA CYS A 39 -0.30 12.15 -3.30
C CYS A 39 0.53 12.35 -4.58
N GLN A 40 0.52 13.59 -5.08
CA GLN A 40 1.37 14.06 -6.17
C GLN A 40 2.14 15.28 -5.69
N VAL A 41 3.42 15.34 -6.02
CA VAL A 41 4.32 16.44 -5.65
C VAL A 41 5.10 16.88 -6.87
N LYS A 42 5.09 18.19 -7.14
CA LYS A 42 5.80 18.77 -8.28
C LYS A 42 7.30 18.85 -8.05
N ALA A 43 8.08 18.71 -9.12
CA ALA A 43 9.53 18.86 -9.10
C ALA A 43 9.95 20.18 -8.43
N GLY A 44 11.01 20.13 -7.63
CA GLY A 44 11.52 21.28 -6.87
C GLY A 44 10.75 21.61 -5.59
N THR A 45 9.68 20.86 -5.27
CA THR A 45 8.89 21.05 -4.05
C THR A 45 9.61 20.45 -2.84
N VAL A 46 9.51 21.13 -1.70
CA VAL A 46 9.97 20.66 -0.39
C VAL A 46 8.76 20.53 0.53
N VAL A 47 8.49 19.32 1.01
CA VAL A 47 7.29 18.96 1.78
C VAL A 47 7.67 18.42 3.14
N THR A 48 7.11 18.98 4.21
CA THR A 48 7.12 18.32 5.50
C THR A 48 6.06 17.21 5.49
N LEU A 49 6.49 15.97 5.63
CA LEU A 49 5.58 14.82 5.69
C LEU A 49 4.76 14.87 6.98
N GLU A 50 3.47 14.62 6.89
CA GLU A 50 2.58 14.51 8.05
C GLU A 50 3.01 13.34 8.93
N THR A 51 2.91 13.49 10.24
CA THR A 51 3.18 12.44 11.22
C THR A 51 2.16 12.50 12.34
N PHE A 52 1.79 11.35 12.89
CA PHE A 52 0.73 11.23 13.89
C PHE A 52 1.24 10.47 15.12
N ALA A 53 0.78 10.86 16.30
CA ALA A 53 1.12 10.23 17.56
C ALA A 53 0.34 8.94 17.83
N ASP A 54 -0.86 8.85 17.24
CA ASP A 54 -1.86 7.82 17.50
C ASP A 54 -2.23 6.98 16.26
N GLN A 55 -1.44 7.09 15.20
CA GLN A 55 -1.64 6.32 13.98
C GLN A 55 -0.32 5.72 13.50
N THR A 56 -0.35 4.48 13.08
CA THR A 56 0.70 3.93 12.22
C THR A 56 0.53 4.49 10.81
N GLN A 57 1.64 4.68 10.10
CA GLN A 57 1.61 5.28 8.76
C GLN A 57 2.73 4.80 7.87
N ILE A 58 2.43 4.74 6.58
CA ILE A 58 3.32 4.33 5.51
C ILE A 58 3.29 5.41 4.43
N TYR A 59 4.45 5.76 3.91
CA TYR A 59 4.65 6.46 2.65
C TYR A 59 5.27 5.47 1.67
N TYR A 60 4.56 5.15 0.60
CA TYR A 60 5.08 4.29 -0.46
C TYR A 60 5.23 5.10 -1.74
N PHE A 61 6.46 5.44 -2.08
CA PHE A 61 6.78 6.17 -3.29
C PHE A 61 6.61 5.25 -4.49
N THR A 62 5.74 5.64 -5.43
CA THR A 62 5.37 4.82 -6.58
C THR A 62 6.06 5.28 -7.86
N ASN A 63 6.44 6.56 -7.94
CA ASN A 63 7.07 7.16 -9.11
C ASN A 63 7.83 8.44 -8.75
N GLY A 64 8.83 8.78 -9.55
CA GLY A 64 9.65 9.98 -9.41
C GLY A 64 10.90 9.78 -8.56
N GLU A 65 11.78 10.79 -8.59
CA GLU A 65 13.06 10.81 -7.87
C GLU A 65 13.07 11.93 -6.84
N GLY A 66 13.71 11.68 -5.70
CA GLY A 66 13.83 12.64 -4.62
C GLY A 66 14.56 12.05 -3.42
N PHE A 67 14.39 12.67 -2.26
CA PHE A 67 14.94 12.13 -1.01
C PHE A 67 14.15 12.61 0.20
N VAL A 68 14.11 11.77 1.24
CA VAL A 68 13.54 12.12 2.55
C VAL A 68 14.69 12.44 3.51
N VAL A 69 14.64 13.61 4.13
CA VAL A 69 15.56 14.01 5.20
C VAL A 69 14.87 13.83 6.55
N THR A 70 15.51 13.10 7.44
CA THR A 70 15.15 12.96 8.85
C THR A 70 16.20 13.64 9.72
N PRO A 71 16.00 13.84 11.03
CA PRO A 71 17.01 14.43 11.89
C PRO A 71 18.36 13.71 11.91
N LYS A 72 18.40 12.44 11.51
CA LYS A 72 19.61 11.60 11.62
C LYS A 72 20.14 11.09 10.29
N LYS A 73 19.29 10.99 9.25
CA LYS A 73 19.62 10.36 7.97
C LYS A 73 18.88 11.03 6.83
N ALA A 74 19.43 10.89 5.62
CA ALA A 74 18.71 11.09 4.37
C ALA A 74 18.57 9.76 3.62
N PHE A 75 17.45 9.59 2.92
CA PHE A 75 17.13 8.41 2.14
C PHE A 75 16.82 8.81 0.71
N ASN A 76 17.61 8.38 -0.25
CA ASN A 76 17.36 8.62 -1.67
C ASN A 76 16.21 7.74 -2.16
N ILE A 77 15.33 8.33 -2.96
CA ILE A 77 14.23 7.68 -3.65
C ILE A 77 14.57 7.70 -5.13
N GLU A 78 14.93 6.53 -5.68
CA GLU A 78 15.34 6.34 -7.08
C GLU A 78 14.50 5.24 -7.75
N GLU A 79 13.69 4.54 -6.94
CA GLU A 79 12.77 3.46 -7.32
C GLU A 79 11.59 3.39 -6.35
N PRO A 80 10.54 2.58 -6.63
CA PRO A 80 9.47 2.36 -5.66
C PRO A 80 10.02 1.96 -4.29
N SER A 81 9.66 2.71 -3.26
CA SER A 81 10.30 2.60 -1.93
C SER A 81 9.31 2.84 -0.81
N LEU A 82 9.44 2.07 0.26
CA LEU A 82 8.74 2.28 1.52
C LEU A 82 9.49 3.27 2.40
N PHE A 83 8.77 4.22 3.00
CA PHE A 83 9.24 5.01 4.14
C PHE A 83 8.23 4.97 5.28
N ILE A 84 8.69 4.61 6.48
CA ILE A 84 7.91 4.65 7.70
C ILE A 84 8.57 5.65 8.65
N PRO A 85 7.90 6.76 9.02
CA PRO A 85 8.43 7.73 9.97
C PRO A 85 8.51 7.16 11.40
N ASN A 86 9.26 7.82 12.27
CA ASN A 86 9.35 7.49 13.70
C ASN A 86 8.14 8.09 14.45
N MET A 87 6.92 7.68 14.08
CA MET A 87 5.67 8.25 14.56
C MET A 87 5.72 9.79 14.45
N ASP A 88 5.30 10.51 15.47
CA ASP A 88 5.33 11.98 15.56
C ASP A 88 6.65 12.56 16.14
N LYS A 89 7.65 11.70 16.36
CA LYS A 89 8.86 12.11 17.11
C LYS A 89 9.89 12.86 16.27
N ASP A 90 9.83 12.69 14.96
CA ASP A 90 10.79 13.27 14.04
C ASP A 90 10.09 14.11 12.96
N VAL A 91 10.65 15.26 12.62
CA VAL A 91 10.26 16.02 11.44
C VAL A 91 10.94 15.39 10.23
N ASN A 92 10.15 14.96 9.26
CA ASN A 92 10.62 14.33 8.03
C ASN A 92 10.30 15.24 6.84
N VAL A 93 11.29 15.54 6.00
CA VAL A 93 11.15 16.45 4.87
C VAL A 93 11.44 15.74 3.57
N LEU A 94 10.44 15.69 2.69
CA LEU A 94 10.59 15.19 1.32
C LEU A 94 11.06 16.33 0.41
N HIS A 95 12.10 16.07 -0.37
CA HIS A 95 12.58 16.90 -1.46
C HIS A 95 12.30 16.20 -2.78
N ALA A 96 11.40 16.73 -3.58
CA ALA A 96 11.07 16.20 -4.91
C ALA A 96 12.07 16.74 -5.94
N VAL A 97 12.88 15.88 -6.53
CA VAL A 97 13.81 16.23 -7.62
C VAL A 97 13.08 16.25 -8.96
N THR A 98 12.24 15.25 -9.20
CA THR A 98 11.29 15.21 -10.33
C THR A 98 9.85 15.32 -9.82
N ASP A 99 8.85 15.34 -10.71
CA ASP A 99 7.45 15.11 -10.32
C ASP A 99 7.36 13.73 -9.66
N MET A 100 6.78 13.67 -8.46
CA MET A 100 6.70 12.43 -7.67
C MET A 100 5.25 12.04 -7.38
N GLU A 101 5.02 10.74 -7.26
CA GLU A 101 3.77 10.17 -6.74
C GLU A 101 4.05 9.22 -5.59
N PHE A 102 3.19 9.23 -4.57
CA PHE A 102 3.26 8.26 -3.47
C PHE A 102 1.88 7.98 -2.88
N LEU A 103 1.78 6.83 -2.24
CA LEU A 103 0.65 6.46 -1.39
C LEU A 103 0.97 6.85 0.06
N GLN A 104 0.02 7.49 0.73
CA GLN A 104 0.05 7.71 2.17
C GLN A 104 -1.06 6.85 2.78
N LEU A 105 -0.68 5.90 3.63
CA LEU A 105 -1.59 4.95 4.25
C LEU A 105 -1.47 5.10 5.76
N THR A 106 -2.62 5.25 6.46
CA THR A 106 -2.63 5.37 7.92
C THR A 106 -3.66 4.44 8.55
N CYS A 107 -3.37 4.02 9.79
CA CYS A 107 -4.27 3.24 10.60
C CYS A 107 -4.22 3.73 12.04
N VAL A 108 -5.39 4.10 12.61
CA VAL A 108 -5.50 4.49 14.02
C VAL A 108 -5.10 3.32 14.91
N MET A 109 -4.24 3.59 15.89
CA MET A 109 -3.75 2.60 16.83
C MET A 109 -4.77 2.33 17.94
N LEU A 110 -5.13 1.08 18.10
CA LEU A 110 -5.95 0.58 19.20
C LEU A 110 -5.06 0.20 20.40
N PRO A 111 -5.61 0.01 21.60
CA PRO A 111 -4.83 -0.44 22.75
C PRO A 111 -3.97 -1.67 22.47
N GLU A 112 -4.50 -2.65 21.74
CA GLU A 112 -3.78 -3.86 21.33
C GLU A 112 -2.63 -3.59 20.36
N ASP A 113 -2.74 -2.56 19.53
CA ASP A 113 -1.66 -2.15 18.61
C ASP A 113 -0.46 -1.57 19.38
N TYR A 114 -0.70 -0.80 20.45
CA TYR A 114 0.36 -0.29 21.32
C TYR A 114 1.11 -1.41 22.06
N GLU A 115 0.40 -2.45 22.52
CA GLU A 115 1.02 -3.64 23.12
C GLU A 115 1.91 -4.35 22.11
N GLN A 116 1.39 -4.59 20.90
CA GLN A 116 2.11 -5.27 19.82
C GLN A 116 3.33 -4.46 19.34
N PHE A 117 3.18 -3.15 19.14
CA PHE A 117 4.25 -2.26 18.76
C PHE A 117 5.40 -2.24 19.79
N GLY A 118 5.06 -2.23 21.09
CA GLY A 118 6.04 -2.35 22.17
C GLY A 118 6.75 -3.71 22.21
N HIS A 119 6.08 -4.78 21.79
CA HIS A 119 6.63 -6.14 21.78
C HIS A 119 7.63 -6.36 20.64
N TRP A 120 7.31 -5.92 19.43
CA TRP A 120 8.12 -6.20 18.22
C TRP A 120 9.31 -5.26 18.03
N HIS A 121 9.33 -4.10 18.68
CA HIS A 121 10.45 -3.15 18.71
C HIS A 121 10.99 -2.80 17.31
N ILE A 122 10.13 -2.50 16.37
CA ILE A 122 10.56 -2.10 15.01
C ILE A 122 11.49 -0.87 15.08
N ALA A 123 12.61 -0.93 14.34
CA ALA A 123 13.50 0.21 14.23
C ALA A 123 12.92 1.27 13.27
N LEU A 124 12.58 2.43 13.78
CA LEU A 124 12.08 3.59 13.03
C LEU A 124 13.05 4.78 13.10
N PRO A 125 13.09 5.66 12.08
CA PRO A 125 12.41 5.51 10.79
C PRO A 125 12.96 4.35 9.96
N ARG A 126 12.10 3.74 9.14
CA ARG A 126 12.47 2.64 8.23
C ARG A 126 12.37 3.11 6.79
N PHE A 127 13.33 2.72 5.97
CA PHE A 127 13.31 2.91 4.52
C PHE A 127 13.69 1.59 3.85
N CYS A 128 12.95 1.21 2.80
CA CYS A 128 13.18 -0.03 2.07
C CYS A 128 12.81 0.16 0.59
N PRO A 129 13.80 0.22 -0.31
CA PRO A 129 13.55 0.13 -1.75
C PRO A 129 12.95 -1.23 -2.14
N LEU A 130 12.14 -1.27 -3.19
CA LEU A 130 11.49 -2.51 -3.63
C LEU A 130 12.50 -3.60 -4.01
N ASN A 131 13.62 -3.22 -4.62
CA ASN A 131 14.68 -4.15 -5.00
C ASN A 131 15.42 -4.78 -3.81
N ASP A 132 15.35 -4.16 -2.62
CA ASP A 132 15.90 -4.69 -1.37
C ASP A 132 14.90 -5.56 -0.60
N CYS A 133 13.64 -5.65 -1.06
CA CYS A 133 12.61 -6.43 -0.42
C CYS A 133 12.79 -7.94 -0.64
N ILE A 134 12.35 -8.72 0.34
CA ILE A 134 12.46 -10.18 0.27
C ILE A 134 11.44 -10.72 -0.74
N GLN A 135 11.94 -11.43 -1.75
CA GLN A 135 11.08 -12.24 -2.61
C GLN A 135 10.69 -13.53 -1.90
N TYR A 136 9.40 -13.86 -1.93
CA TYR A 136 8.88 -15.10 -1.36
C TYR A 136 8.00 -15.86 -2.37
N ILE A 137 7.68 -17.12 -2.04
CA ILE A 137 6.91 -18.02 -2.90
C ILE A 137 5.60 -18.37 -2.19
N GLU A 138 4.50 -18.24 -2.91
CA GLU A 138 3.18 -18.69 -2.47
C GLU A 138 2.71 -19.84 -3.37
N GLY A 139 2.19 -20.90 -2.76
CA GLY A 139 1.84 -22.12 -3.48
C GLY A 139 0.73 -21.99 -4.54
N PHE A 140 -0.09 -20.94 -4.45
CA PHE A 140 -1.15 -20.64 -5.41
C PHE A 140 -0.69 -19.72 -6.58
N ARG A 141 0.59 -19.27 -6.57
CA ARG A 141 1.17 -18.44 -7.64
C ARG A 141 2.10 -19.28 -8.51
N PRO A 142 2.02 -19.15 -9.83
CA PRO A 142 2.93 -19.82 -10.75
C PRO A 142 4.32 -19.14 -10.77
N GLU A 143 5.32 -19.87 -11.25
CA GLU A 143 6.72 -19.43 -11.28
C GLU A 143 6.96 -18.07 -11.97
N GLY A 144 6.12 -17.69 -12.94
CA GLY A 144 6.23 -16.42 -13.67
C GLY A 144 5.74 -15.18 -12.90
N ILE A 145 5.19 -15.36 -11.69
CA ILE A 145 4.68 -14.28 -10.84
C ILE A 145 5.52 -14.22 -9.56
N LYS A 146 6.19 -13.08 -9.36
CA LYS A 146 7.02 -12.82 -8.18
C LYS A 146 6.23 -12.07 -7.13
N ALA A 147 6.37 -12.48 -5.87
CA ALA A 147 5.83 -11.81 -4.71
C ALA A 147 6.96 -11.24 -3.84
N TYR A 148 6.79 -10.01 -3.36
CA TYR A 148 7.75 -9.32 -2.50
C TYR A 148 7.09 -8.87 -1.22
N SER A 149 7.71 -9.15 -0.07
CA SER A 149 7.32 -8.58 1.22
C SER A 149 8.00 -7.22 1.39
N ILE A 150 7.21 -6.14 1.38
CA ILE A 150 7.67 -4.76 1.60
C ILE A 150 7.62 -4.43 3.09
N LEU A 151 6.54 -4.83 3.75
CA LEU A 151 6.34 -4.71 5.19
C LEU A 151 5.72 -6.00 5.71
N ASP A 152 6.49 -6.76 6.47
CA ASP A 152 6.02 -8.02 7.04
C ASP A 152 4.97 -7.81 8.14
N THR A 153 4.16 -8.84 8.34
CA THR A 153 3.15 -8.95 9.40
C THR A 153 3.76 -8.61 10.76
N HIS A 154 3.04 -7.83 11.55
CA HIS A 154 3.37 -7.40 12.90
C HIS A 154 4.51 -6.39 13.04
N PHE A 155 5.26 -6.06 12.00
CA PHE A 155 6.31 -5.03 12.12
C PHE A 155 5.74 -3.65 12.38
N LEU A 156 4.60 -3.33 11.79
CA LEU A 156 3.89 -2.07 12.03
C LEU A 156 2.46 -2.37 12.48
N THR A 157 2.32 -3.06 13.59
CA THR A 157 1.05 -3.52 14.16
C THR A 157 0.23 -4.37 13.17
N ARG A 158 -0.98 -3.94 12.84
CA ARG A 158 -1.89 -4.65 11.92
C ARG A 158 -1.63 -4.39 10.43
N MET A 159 -0.68 -3.49 10.10
CA MET A 159 -0.40 -3.10 8.71
C MET A 159 0.63 -4.04 8.07
N THR A 160 0.32 -4.55 6.89
CA THR A 160 1.26 -5.29 6.04
C THR A 160 1.20 -4.77 4.61
N MET A 161 2.27 -4.95 3.85
CA MET A 161 2.36 -4.48 2.48
C MET A 161 3.31 -5.36 1.66
N GLY A 162 2.94 -5.63 0.42
CA GLY A 162 3.81 -6.31 -0.53
C GLY A 162 3.53 -5.92 -1.97
N ALA A 163 4.28 -6.53 -2.87
CA ALA A 163 4.14 -6.31 -4.30
C ALA A 163 4.08 -7.61 -5.07
N ILE A 164 3.36 -7.58 -6.18
CA ILE A 164 3.26 -8.67 -7.14
C ILE A 164 3.69 -8.17 -8.51
N ILE A 165 4.65 -8.87 -9.10
CA ILE A 165 5.20 -8.52 -10.42
C ILE A 165 5.26 -9.77 -11.30
N GLY A 166 4.75 -9.68 -12.51
CA GLY A 166 4.78 -10.79 -13.47
C GLY A 166 4.27 -10.42 -14.85
N LYS A 167 4.27 -11.40 -15.72
CA LYS A 167 3.81 -11.26 -17.12
C LYS A 167 2.83 -12.36 -17.49
N GLY A 168 1.90 -12.02 -18.39
CA GLY A 168 0.98 -12.98 -18.99
C GLY A 168 1.59 -13.75 -20.19
N PRO A 169 0.94 -14.85 -20.58
CA PRO A 169 -0.29 -15.38 -19.99
C PRO A 169 -0.03 -16.09 -18.65
N ASN A 170 -0.80 -15.75 -17.63
CA ASN A 170 -0.61 -16.31 -16.29
C ASN A 170 -1.88 -16.13 -15.42
N LYS A 171 -1.98 -16.84 -14.31
CA LYS A 171 -3.05 -16.67 -13.32
C LYS A 171 -2.57 -17.04 -11.92
N ALA A 172 -3.13 -16.40 -10.90
CA ALA A 172 -3.10 -16.96 -9.54
C ALA A 172 -4.41 -17.68 -9.25
N GLU A 173 -4.32 -18.84 -8.63
CA GLU A 173 -5.50 -19.64 -8.29
C GLU A 173 -6.36 -18.93 -7.22
N PRO A 174 -7.66 -19.20 -7.17
CA PRO A 174 -8.54 -18.63 -6.16
C PRO A 174 -8.06 -18.97 -4.74
N HIS A 175 -8.02 -17.94 -3.90
CA HIS A 175 -7.68 -18.03 -2.47
C HIS A 175 -8.41 -16.93 -1.69
N SER A 176 -8.46 -17.05 -0.39
CA SER A 176 -9.08 -16.07 0.51
C SER A 176 -8.23 -15.86 1.77
N HIS A 177 -8.47 -14.73 2.42
CA HIS A 177 -7.90 -14.40 3.72
C HIS A 177 -9.05 -14.19 4.71
N ASP A 178 -9.01 -14.86 5.84
CA ASP A 178 -10.09 -14.85 6.85
C ASP A 178 -9.87 -13.83 7.99
N ASN A 179 -8.70 -13.21 8.02
CA ASN A 179 -8.25 -12.37 9.13
C ASN A 179 -7.81 -10.96 8.73
N LEU A 180 -8.03 -10.52 7.47
CA LEU A 180 -7.57 -9.21 7.01
C LEU A 180 -8.48 -8.59 5.95
N TYR A 181 -8.41 -7.26 5.85
CA TYR A 181 -8.92 -6.44 4.76
C TYR A 181 -7.80 -6.16 3.77
N GLN A 182 -8.11 -6.08 2.47
CA GLN A 182 -7.08 -6.00 1.45
C GLN A 182 -7.37 -4.94 0.40
N TRP A 183 -6.36 -4.13 0.08
CA TRP A 183 -6.37 -3.14 -1.01
C TRP A 183 -5.32 -3.50 -2.06
N TYR A 184 -5.56 -3.05 -3.28
CA TYR A 184 -4.68 -3.24 -4.44
C TYR A 184 -4.52 -1.93 -5.18
N TYR A 185 -3.28 -1.52 -5.42
CA TYR A 185 -2.95 -0.36 -6.22
C TYR A 185 -2.15 -0.76 -7.44
N GLY A 186 -2.65 -0.40 -8.65
CA GLY A 186 -1.95 -0.65 -9.90
C GLY A 186 -0.70 0.20 -10.07
N MET A 187 0.46 -0.44 -10.10
CA MET A 187 1.74 0.20 -10.38
C MET A 187 1.89 0.43 -11.92
N PRO A 188 2.90 1.20 -12.38
CA PRO A 188 3.11 1.43 -13.80
C PRO A 188 3.11 0.15 -14.64
N ASP A 189 2.58 0.24 -15.87
CA ASP A 189 2.46 -0.84 -16.84
C ASP A 189 1.55 -2.01 -16.43
N THR A 190 0.80 -1.91 -15.34
CA THR A 190 -0.09 -2.99 -14.93
C THR A 190 -1.38 -3.02 -15.74
N LYS A 191 -1.77 -4.23 -16.13
CA LYS A 191 -3.08 -4.54 -16.67
C LYS A 191 -3.40 -6.00 -16.44
N PHE A 192 -4.42 -6.29 -15.63
CA PHE A 192 -4.87 -7.66 -15.37
C PHE A 192 -6.35 -7.69 -14.97
N VAL A 193 -6.96 -8.87 -15.04
CA VAL A 193 -8.32 -9.09 -14.57
C VAL A 193 -8.27 -9.57 -13.12
N TYR A 194 -8.93 -8.83 -12.24
CA TYR A 194 -9.17 -9.21 -10.85
C TYR A 194 -10.59 -9.77 -10.71
N ARG A 195 -10.72 -10.94 -10.07
CA ARG A 195 -11.99 -11.63 -9.85
C ARG A 195 -12.22 -11.86 -8.37
N ALA A 196 -13.44 -11.61 -7.89
CA ALA A 196 -13.84 -11.93 -6.52
C ALA A 196 -15.35 -12.15 -6.45
N ALA A 197 -15.80 -13.21 -5.78
CA ALA A 197 -17.23 -13.50 -5.53
C ALA A 197 -18.14 -13.41 -6.78
N GLY A 198 -17.66 -13.86 -7.94
CA GLY A 198 -18.38 -13.80 -9.21
C GLY A 198 -18.32 -12.46 -9.94
N GLU A 199 -17.78 -11.41 -9.32
CA GLU A 199 -17.50 -10.13 -9.96
C GLU A 199 -16.12 -10.16 -10.64
N LYS A 200 -15.91 -9.23 -11.58
CA LYS A 200 -14.61 -9.00 -12.20
C LYS A 200 -14.42 -7.52 -12.51
N ILE A 201 -13.20 -7.06 -12.35
CA ILE A 201 -12.73 -5.76 -12.81
C ILE A 201 -11.47 -5.94 -13.63
N GLU A 202 -11.17 -5.02 -14.53
CA GLU A 202 -9.86 -4.89 -15.16
C GLU A 202 -9.12 -3.77 -14.43
N LEU A 203 -8.01 -4.11 -13.78
CA LEU A 203 -7.21 -3.19 -12.98
C LEU A 203 -6.03 -2.70 -13.80
N HIS A 204 -5.90 -1.38 -13.90
CA HIS A 204 -4.85 -0.68 -14.64
C HIS A 204 -3.95 0.14 -13.72
N GLU A 205 -2.93 0.73 -14.30
CA GLU A 205 -2.05 1.67 -13.61
C GLU A 205 -2.84 2.81 -12.95
N GLY A 206 -2.59 3.01 -11.67
CA GLY A 206 -3.19 4.06 -10.86
C GLY A 206 -4.59 3.74 -10.34
N ASP A 207 -5.20 2.63 -10.73
CA ASP A 207 -6.48 2.17 -10.19
C ASP A 207 -6.31 1.64 -8.76
N TRP A 208 -7.38 1.72 -7.98
CA TRP A 208 -7.43 1.28 -6.60
C TRP A 208 -8.63 0.35 -6.36
N ALA A 209 -8.39 -0.79 -5.77
CA ALA A 209 -9.44 -1.76 -5.44
C ALA A 209 -9.35 -2.18 -3.97
N PHE A 210 -10.49 -2.56 -3.39
CA PHE A 210 -10.61 -3.09 -2.04
C PHE A 210 -11.53 -4.30 -2.05
N ILE A 211 -11.20 -5.30 -1.26
CA ILE A 211 -12.07 -6.43 -0.91
C ILE A 211 -12.12 -6.62 0.61
N PRO A 212 -13.29 -6.96 1.15
CA PRO A 212 -13.42 -7.36 2.55
C PRO A 212 -12.82 -8.75 2.80
N THR A 213 -12.66 -9.09 4.07
CA THR A 213 -12.24 -10.42 4.52
C THR A 213 -13.15 -11.55 4.03
N ASP A 214 -12.67 -12.78 4.00
CA ASP A 214 -13.37 -14.03 3.61
C ASP A 214 -13.78 -14.12 2.13
N ILE A 215 -13.41 -13.16 1.31
CA ILE A 215 -13.78 -13.18 -0.10
C ILE A 215 -12.73 -13.91 -0.91
N GLU A 216 -13.14 -15.04 -1.52
CA GLU A 216 -12.30 -15.74 -2.49
C GLU A 216 -12.04 -14.85 -3.71
N HIS A 217 -10.77 -14.72 -4.08
CA HIS A 217 -10.32 -13.91 -5.18
C HIS A 217 -9.19 -14.54 -5.98
N ALA A 218 -9.04 -14.10 -7.22
CA ALA A 218 -8.06 -14.58 -8.18
C ALA A 218 -7.64 -13.47 -9.15
N ILE A 219 -6.49 -13.65 -9.79
CA ILE A 219 -6.05 -12.77 -10.88
C ILE A 219 -5.83 -13.58 -12.14
N GLU A 220 -6.06 -12.95 -13.29
CA GLU A 220 -5.79 -13.47 -14.63
C GLU A 220 -5.07 -12.41 -15.44
N ILE A 221 -3.92 -12.78 -16.00
CA ILE A 221 -3.08 -11.93 -16.83
C ILE A 221 -3.07 -12.53 -18.23
N LYS A 222 -3.54 -11.79 -19.23
CA LYS A 222 -3.59 -12.25 -20.61
C LYS A 222 -2.22 -12.16 -21.28
N GLU A 223 -2.06 -12.80 -22.42
CA GLU A 223 -0.85 -12.68 -23.23
C GLU A 223 -0.57 -11.21 -23.59
N GLY A 224 0.67 -10.76 -23.39
CA GLY A 224 1.10 -9.39 -23.63
C GLY A 224 0.73 -8.39 -22.53
N GLU A 225 0.00 -8.81 -21.47
CA GLU A 225 -0.30 -7.97 -20.30
C GLU A 225 0.71 -8.22 -19.18
N ASN A 226 0.84 -7.25 -18.29
CA ASN A 226 1.70 -7.34 -17.10
C ASN A 226 0.84 -7.25 -15.84
N VAL A 227 1.23 -7.97 -14.79
CA VAL A 227 0.79 -7.70 -13.43
C VAL A 227 1.91 -6.98 -12.69
N ASN A 228 1.60 -5.81 -12.18
CA ASN A 228 2.47 -5.00 -11.34
C ASN A 228 1.58 -4.21 -10.38
N TYR A 229 1.41 -4.69 -9.15
CA TYR A 229 0.62 -3.99 -8.15
C TYR A 229 1.26 -4.11 -6.77
N VAL A 230 0.97 -3.15 -5.92
CA VAL A 230 1.19 -3.28 -4.48
C VAL A 230 -0.14 -3.63 -3.82
N TRP A 231 -0.09 -4.54 -2.88
CA TRP A 231 -1.18 -4.79 -1.96
C TRP A 231 -0.87 -4.18 -0.60
N PHE A 232 -1.92 -3.73 0.06
CA PHE A 232 -1.90 -3.21 1.42
C PHE A 232 -2.99 -3.93 2.20
N GLU A 233 -2.67 -4.38 3.39
CA GLU A 233 -3.56 -5.15 4.23
C GLU A 233 -3.61 -4.59 5.64
N ILE A 234 -4.79 -4.73 6.26
CA ILE A 234 -5.02 -4.46 7.68
C ILE A 234 -5.61 -5.71 8.31
N GLU A 235 -4.92 -6.27 9.28
CA GLU A 235 -5.44 -7.38 10.08
C GLU A 235 -6.67 -6.94 10.88
N LEU A 236 -7.62 -7.86 11.02
CA LEU A 236 -8.80 -7.69 11.86
C LEU A 236 -8.38 -7.45 13.32
N THR A 237 -9.13 -6.64 14.01
CA THR A 237 -9.01 -6.43 15.46
C THR A 237 -9.38 -7.72 16.20
N LYS A 238 -8.93 -7.84 17.46
CA LYS A 238 -9.35 -8.96 18.33
C LYS A 238 -10.87 -9.07 18.44
N ALA A 239 -11.55 -7.91 18.56
CA ALA A 239 -13.01 -7.87 18.65
C ALA A 239 -13.70 -8.38 17.36
N GLU A 240 -13.19 -8.03 16.18
CA GLU A 240 -13.71 -8.54 14.90
C GLU A 240 -13.47 -10.04 14.75
N LEU A 241 -12.28 -10.52 15.13
CA LEU A 241 -11.97 -11.97 15.12
C LEU A 241 -12.83 -12.77 16.10
N GLU A 242 -13.17 -12.22 17.26
CA GLU A 242 -14.08 -12.83 18.22
C GLU A 242 -15.52 -12.86 17.72
N ALA A 243 -15.97 -11.82 17.04
CA ALA A 243 -17.31 -11.75 16.44
C ALA A 243 -17.53 -12.75 15.30
N LYS A 244 -16.46 -13.32 14.71
CA LYS A 244 -16.50 -14.35 13.66
C LYS A 244 -16.60 -15.78 14.19
N LYS A 245 -16.40 -16.00 15.49
CA LYS A 245 -16.48 -17.33 16.16
C LYS A 245 -17.90 -17.68 16.56
#